data_641f32aed9c90b163254941491c40afd
#
_entry.id   641f32aed9c90b163254941491c40afd
#
_cell.length_a   1.000
_cell.length_b   1.000
_cell.length_c   1.000
_cell.angle_alpha   90.00
_cell.angle_beta   90.00
_cell.angle_gamma   90.00
#
_symmetry.space_group_name_H-M   'P 1'
#
loop_
_entity.id
_entity.type
_entity.pdbx_description
1 polymer ?
#
loop_
_entity_poly.entity_id
_entity_poly.type
_entity_poly.pdbx_seq_one_letter_code
_entity_poly.pdbx_strand_id
1 'polypeptide(L)'
;GKSATEYKFYLDDGKVYKGQECKWLQQQLLVYNGNIAVAYSKLIDRKLLINNQIFHDEVLRQGAEGLEFNLRLFEKLESAIFINNPFYHYIYNENSISASHNEANHEFVIRCFEKIKEFIDTSDNKEMLKPWFDNRLLYVIVTTAISGYFNPTNTESYEDKKRKYAV
;
A
#
# COMPACT_ATOMS: atom_id res chain seq x y z
N GLY A 1 -11.34 7.98 -27.97
CA GLY A 1 -11.89 8.52 -26.74
C GLY A 1 -11.10 8.01 -25.56
N LYS A 2 -10.79 8.85 -24.57
CA LYS A 2 -10.14 8.42 -23.34
C LYS A 2 -11.19 7.67 -22.52
N SER A 3 -10.94 6.40 -22.20
CA SER A 3 -11.79 5.66 -21.27
C SER A 3 -11.40 6.06 -19.83
N ALA A 4 -12.39 6.37 -19.01
CA ALA A 4 -12.23 6.53 -17.59
C ALA A 4 -12.67 5.25 -16.88
N THR A 5 -11.88 4.76 -15.93
CA THR A 5 -12.24 3.65 -15.06
C THR A 5 -12.46 4.19 -13.67
N GLU A 6 -13.62 3.92 -13.10
CA GLU A 6 -13.92 4.27 -11.73
C GLU A 6 -13.46 3.14 -10.79
N TYR A 7 -12.74 3.51 -9.73
CA TYR A 7 -12.37 2.55 -8.69
C TYR A 7 -13.58 2.23 -7.82
N LYS A 8 -13.85 0.94 -7.64
CA LYS A 8 -14.89 0.48 -6.71
C LYS A 8 -14.30 0.33 -5.31
N PHE A 9 -15.05 0.83 -4.32
CA PHE A 9 -14.71 0.68 -2.92
C PHE A 9 -15.74 -0.22 -2.24
N TYR A 10 -15.31 -0.95 -1.21
CA TYR A 10 -16.17 -1.80 -0.38
C TYR A 10 -16.59 -1.09 0.91
N LEU A 11 -16.57 0.24 0.88
CA LEU A 11 -16.94 1.10 1.99
C LEU A 11 -18.26 1.79 1.69
N ASP A 12 -19.07 2.00 2.72
CA ASP A 12 -20.37 2.66 2.59
C ASP A 12 -20.19 4.18 2.49
N ASP A 13 -20.79 4.79 1.46
CA ASP A 13 -20.73 6.23 1.24
C ASP A 13 -21.39 7.00 2.38
N GLY A 14 -20.75 8.03 2.87
CA GLY A 14 -21.19 8.86 3.98
C GLY A 14 -21.12 8.20 5.36
N LYS A 15 -20.69 6.93 5.44
CA LYS A 15 -20.54 6.25 6.72
C LYS A 15 -19.38 6.83 7.53
N VAL A 16 -19.67 7.12 8.80
CA VAL A 16 -18.68 7.52 9.80
C VAL A 16 -18.25 6.30 10.59
N TYR A 17 -16.96 5.97 10.50
CA TYR A 17 -16.32 4.89 11.24
C TYR A 17 -15.72 5.42 12.54
N LYS A 18 -15.91 4.70 13.67
CA LYS A 18 -15.40 5.10 14.99
C LYS A 18 -14.90 3.91 15.80
N GLY A 19 -13.94 4.15 16.69
CA GLY A 19 -13.44 3.15 17.63
C GLY A 19 -12.98 1.86 16.93
N GLN A 20 -13.64 0.74 17.20
CA GLN A 20 -13.27 -0.56 16.59
C GLN A 20 -13.42 -0.59 15.06
N GLU A 21 -14.31 0.21 14.49
CA GLU A 21 -14.42 0.30 13.04
C GLU A 21 -13.21 0.99 12.41
N CYS A 22 -12.53 1.91 13.12
CA CYS A 22 -11.25 2.46 12.65
C CYS A 22 -10.14 1.40 12.62
N LYS A 23 -10.12 0.48 13.59
CA LYS A 23 -9.21 -0.68 13.57
C LYS A 23 -9.50 -1.62 12.40
N TRP A 24 -10.78 -1.85 12.11
CA TRP A 24 -11.17 -2.60 10.92
C TRP A 24 -10.72 -1.89 9.64
N LEU A 25 -10.82 -0.56 9.54
CA LEU A 25 -10.27 0.20 8.40
C LEU A 25 -8.76 0.03 8.27
N GLN A 26 -8.00 0.01 9.38
CA GLN A 26 -6.57 -0.26 9.36
C GLN A 26 -6.27 -1.65 8.77
N GLN A 27 -7.04 -2.66 9.14
CA GLN A 27 -6.96 -4.00 8.56
C GLN A 27 -7.25 -3.99 7.04
N GLN A 28 -8.26 -3.20 6.60
CA GLN A 28 -8.63 -3.09 5.19
C GLN A 28 -7.53 -2.47 4.31
N LEU A 29 -6.57 -1.74 4.89
CA LEU A 29 -5.39 -1.26 4.15
C LEU A 29 -4.55 -2.43 3.59
N LEU A 30 -4.54 -3.57 4.27
CA LEU A 30 -3.78 -4.76 3.88
C LEU A 30 -4.50 -5.60 2.82
N VAL A 31 -5.79 -5.34 2.57
CA VAL A 31 -6.53 -6.02 1.50
C VAL A 31 -6.02 -5.53 0.14
N TYR A 32 -5.58 -6.48 -0.70
CA TYR A 32 -5.24 -6.15 -2.08
C TYR A 32 -6.49 -5.71 -2.84
N ASN A 33 -6.39 -4.69 -3.68
CA ASN A 33 -7.52 -4.06 -4.38
C ASN A 33 -8.56 -3.37 -3.47
N GLY A 34 -8.27 -3.19 -2.17
CA GLY A 34 -9.12 -2.39 -1.29
C GLY A 34 -9.14 -0.89 -1.64
N ASN A 35 -8.18 -0.44 -2.46
CA ASN A 35 -8.02 0.91 -3.00
C ASN A 35 -7.87 2.04 -1.96
N ILE A 36 -7.81 1.71 -0.66
CA ILE A 36 -7.66 2.71 0.41
C ILE A 36 -6.22 2.86 0.92
N ALA A 37 -5.31 2.01 0.47
CA ALA A 37 -3.91 2.02 0.93
C ALA A 37 -3.06 3.17 0.36
N VAL A 38 -3.53 3.86 -0.67
CA VAL A 38 -2.82 4.97 -1.31
C VAL A 38 -2.76 6.20 -0.40
N ALA A 39 -1.67 6.97 -0.46
CA ALA A 39 -1.51 8.18 0.35
C ALA A 39 -2.40 9.34 -0.11
N TYR A 40 -2.68 9.41 -1.41
CA TYR A 40 -3.58 10.43 -1.98
C TYR A 40 -5.07 10.08 -1.72
N SER A 41 -5.99 10.94 -2.12
CA SER A 41 -7.44 10.81 -1.94
C SER A 41 -7.88 10.80 -0.47
N LYS A 42 -7.14 11.48 0.40
CA LYS A 42 -7.46 11.62 1.83
C LYS A 42 -7.30 13.06 2.29
N LEU A 43 -8.25 13.49 3.11
CA LEU A 43 -8.12 14.68 3.94
C LEU A 43 -7.83 14.23 5.36
N ILE A 44 -6.73 14.69 5.92
CA ILE A 44 -6.24 14.23 7.22
C ILE A 44 -6.13 15.44 8.15
N ASP A 45 -6.61 15.32 9.39
CA ASP A 45 -6.39 16.33 10.39
C ASP A 45 -4.87 16.51 10.62
N ARG A 46 -4.38 17.70 10.37
CA ARG A 46 -2.97 18.03 10.56
C ARG A 46 -2.50 17.82 11.99
N LYS A 47 -3.37 18.05 12.98
CA LYS A 47 -3.03 17.83 14.39
C LYS A 47 -2.77 16.36 14.69
N LEU A 48 -3.53 15.46 14.07
CA LEU A 48 -3.31 14.02 14.20
C LEU A 48 -1.90 13.64 13.75
N LEU A 49 -1.47 14.16 12.60
CA LEU A 49 -0.13 13.91 12.07
C LEU A 49 0.98 14.46 12.99
N ILE A 50 0.86 15.73 13.36
CA ILE A 50 1.89 16.41 14.16
C ILE A 50 2.01 15.79 15.55
N ASN A 51 0.89 15.59 16.25
CA ASN A 51 0.89 15.10 17.62
C ASN A 51 1.42 13.67 17.73
N ASN A 52 1.26 12.87 16.68
CA ASN A 52 1.72 11.49 16.64
C ASN A 52 3.01 11.31 15.82
N GLN A 53 3.62 12.41 15.34
CA GLN A 53 4.86 12.41 14.55
C GLN A 53 4.78 11.48 13.31
N ILE A 54 3.61 11.47 12.63
CA ILE A 54 3.38 10.65 11.46
C ILE A 54 3.74 11.43 10.21
N PHE A 55 4.86 11.08 9.60
CA PHE A 55 5.35 11.65 8.35
C PHE A 55 5.70 10.54 7.37
N HIS A 56 5.75 10.87 6.07
CA HIS A 56 6.30 9.94 5.08
C HIS A 56 7.77 9.69 5.38
N ASP A 57 8.17 8.43 5.26
CA ASP A 57 9.58 8.06 5.27
C ASP A 57 10.18 8.39 3.89
N GLU A 58 11.11 9.36 3.86
CA GLU A 58 11.73 9.86 2.62
C GLU A 58 12.62 8.81 1.93
N VAL A 59 13.01 7.78 2.67
CA VAL A 59 13.82 6.66 2.13
C VAL A 59 12.96 5.67 1.36
N LEU A 60 11.67 5.54 1.72
CA LEU A 60 10.75 4.64 1.06
C LEU A 60 10.24 5.24 -0.25
N ARG A 61 10.37 4.47 -1.32
CA ARG A 61 9.95 4.87 -2.68
C ARG A 61 9.24 3.70 -3.36
N GLN A 62 8.36 4.03 -4.31
CA GLN A 62 7.85 3.16 -5.37
C GLN A 62 7.39 1.75 -4.98
N GLY A 63 6.57 1.61 -3.98
CA GLY A 63 6.07 0.27 -3.71
C GLY A 63 4.89 0.25 -2.77
N ALA A 64 5.15 0.48 -1.52
CA ALA A 64 4.13 0.42 -0.48
C ALA A 64 4.29 1.54 0.55
N GLU A 65 4.97 2.64 0.19
CA GLU A 65 5.18 3.80 1.07
C GLU A 65 3.86 4.42 1.55
N GLY A 66 2.86 4.45 0.67
CA GLY A 66 1.51 4.89 1.03
C GLY A 66 0.82 3.93 1.99
N LEU A 67 1.02 2.62 1.86
CA LEU A 67 0.51 1.62 2.78
C LEU A 67 1.18 1.74 4.15
N GLU A 68 2.50 1.86 4.19
CA GLU A 68 3.28 2.04 5.42
C GLU A 68 2.82 3.27 6.20
N PHE A 69 2.75 4.42 5.53
CA PHE A 69 2.26 5.66 6.11
C PHE A 69 0.84 5.52 6.66
N ASN A 70 -0.07 4.96 5.87
CA ASN A 70 -1.47 4.80 6.27
C ASN A 70 -1.64 3.80 7.42
N LEU A 71 -0.85 2.75 7.53
CA LEU A 71 -0.91 1.82 8.66
C LEU A 71 -0.61 2.54 9.98
N ARG A 72 0.41 3.40 10.04
CA ARG A 72 0.71 4.23 11.21
C ARG A 72 -0.38 5.25 11.48
N LEU A 73 -0.90 5.89 10.43
CA LEU A 73 -1.98 6.86 10.54
C LEU A 73 -3.26 6.22 11.10
N PHE A 74 -3.69 5.10 10.53
CA PHE A 74 -4.95 4.46 10.89
C PHE A 74 -4.93 3.83 12.29
N GLU A 75 -3.76 3.52 12.83
CA GLU A 75 -3.62 3.10 14.24
C GLU A 75 -4.07 4.19 15.21
N LYS A 76 -3.90 5.46 14.84
CA LYS A 76 -4.21 6.63 15.67
C LYS A 76 -5.56 7.27 15.34
N LEU A 77 -6.34 6.68 14.42
CA LEU A 77 -7.65 7.22 14.08
C LEU A 77 -8.68 6.98 15.19
N GLU A 78 -9.34 8.04 15.59
CA GLU A 78 -10.53 7.99 16.44
C GLU A 78 -11.82 7.95 15.63
N SER A 79 -11.81 8.60 14.45
CA SER A 79 -12.92 8.57 13.51
C SER A 79 -12.46 8.82 12.08
N ALA A 80 -13.22 8.27 11.12
CA ALA A 80 -13.06 8.52 9.69
C ALA A 80 -14.43 8.52 9.01
N ILE A 81 -14.54 9.22 7.89
CA ILE A 81 -15.69 9.17 7.01
C ILE A 81 -15.24 8.78 5.61
N PHE A 82 -15.97 7.89 4.96
CA PHE A 82 -15.77 7.60 3.55
C PHE A 82 -16.76 8.41 2.71
N ILE A 83 -16.28 9.05 1.65
CA ILE A 83 -17.06 9.81 0.69
C ILE A 83 -16.74 9.28 -0.70
N ASN A 84 -17.72 8.67 -1.36
CA ASN A 84 -17.56 8.06 -2.68
C ASN A 84 -17.77 9.07 -3.82
N ASN A 85 -17.00 10.17 -3.76
CA ASN A 85 -16.97 11.15 -4.84
C ASN A 85 -15.59 11.17 -5.51
N PRO A 86 -15.48 11.19 -6.83
CA PRO A 86 -14.21 11.15 -7.57
C PRO A 86 -13.51 12.51 -7.54
N PHE A 87 -13.05 12.94 -6.38
CA PHE A 87 -12.30 14.20 -6.21
C PHE A 87 -10.88 14.15 -6.76
N TYR A 88 -10.35 12.94 -6.99
CA TYR A 88 -8.98 12.75 -7.46
C TYR A 88 -8.97 12.01 -8.79
N HIS A 89 -8.31 12.61 -9.78
CA HIS A 89 -8.15 12.02 -11.10
C HIS A 89 -6.72 11.52 -11.29
N TYR A 90 -6.57 10.21 -11.38
CA TYR A 90 -5.28 9.60 -11.72
C TYR A 90 -5.11 9.58 -13.23
N ILE A 91 -4.15 10.34 -13.74
CA ILE A 91 -3.84 10.39 -15.18
C ILE A 91 -2.72 9.41 -15.46
N TYR A 92 -3.00 8.43 -16.33
CA TYR A 92 -1.98 7.49 -16.79
C TYR A 92 -0.89 8.23 -17.58
N ASN A 93 0.36 7.98 -17.21
CA ASN A 93 1.54 8.50 -17.90
C ASN A 93 2.52 7.35 -18.13
N GLU A 94 2.78 7.03 -19.40
CA GLU A 94 3.71 5.95 -19.79
C GLU A 94 5.14 6.16 -19.27
N ASN A 95 5.53 7.41 -19.06
CA ASN A 95 6.83 7.78 -18.51
C ASN A 95 6.83 7.90 -16.98
N SER A 96 5.76 7.43 -16.30
CA SER A 96 5.73 7.45 -14.85
C SER A 96 6.71 6.45 -14.25
N ILE A 97 7.24 6.79 -13.11
CA ILE A 97 8.15 5.92 -12.34
C ILE A 97 7.52 4.54 -12.08
N SER A 98 6.22 4.49 -11.84
CA SER A 98 5.48 3.24 -11.60
C SER A 98 5.27 2.37 -12.85
N ALA A 99 5.44 2.94 -14.06
CA ALA A 99 5.36 2.19 -15.31
C ALA A 99 6.72 1.60 -15.74
N SER A 100 7.83 2.07 -15.17
CA SER A 100 9.17 1.58 -15.52
C SER A 100 9.50 0.31 -14.75
N HIS A 101 9.79 -0.78 -15.48
CA HIS A 101 10.42 -1.97 -14.91
C HIS A 101 11.89 -1.65 -14.60
N ASN A 102 12.17 -1.47 -13.31
CA ASN A 102 13.54 -1.26 -12.85
C ASN A 102 13.81 -2.22 -11.68
N GLU A 103 14.94 -2.90 -11.70
CA GLU A 103 15.38 -3.81 -10.64
C GLU A 103 15.41 -3.11 -9.26
N ALA A 104 15.82 -1.84 -9.23
CA ALA A 104 15.77 -1.02 -8.02
C ALA A 104 14.37 -0.89 -7.41
N ASN A 105 13.30 -1.03 -8.20
CA ASN A 105 11.93 -0.98 -7.70
C ASN A 105 11.61 -2.17 -6.78
N HIS A 106 12.22 -3.33 -7.01
CA HIS A 106 12.03 -4.51 -6.16
C HIS A 106 12.65 -4.31 -4.78
N GLU A 107 13.85 -3.72 -4.72
CA GLU A 107 14.49 -3.40 -3.43
C GLU A 107 13.65 -2.40 -2.62
N PHE A 108 13.05 -1.40 -3.28
CA PHE A 108 12.15 -0.46 -2.61
C PHE A 108 10.90 -1.15 -2.03
N VAL A 109 10.30 -2.08 -2.78
CA VAL A 109 9.16 -2.87 -2.29
C VAL A 109 9.57 -3.69 -1.07
N ILE A 110 10.71 -4.39 -1.11
CA ILE A 110 11.23 -5.18 0.01
C ILE A 110 11.39 -4.28 1.24
N ARG A 111 12.08 -3.15 1.12
CA ARG A 111 12.28 -2.20 2.23
C ARG A 111 10.96 -1.69 2.81
N CYS A 112 9.98 -1.39 1.96
CA CYS A 112 8.66 -0.99 2.44
C CYS A 112 8.00 -2.10 3.28
N PHE A 113 8.08 -3.36 2.83
CA PHE A 113 7.46 -4.47 3.55
C PHE A 113 8.22 -4.83 4.83
N GLU A 114 9.55 -4.65 4.87
CA GLU A 114 10.33 -4.74 6.11
C GLU A 114 9.87 -3.70 7.14
N LYS A 115 9.70 -2.44 6.72
CA LYS A 115 9.19 -1.36 7.58
C LYS A 115 7.76 -1.61 8.05
N ILE A 116 6.90 -2.10 7.17
CA ILE A 116 5.53 -2.49 7.54
C ILE A 116 5.56 -3.62 8.58
N LYS A 117 6.42 -4.61 8.39
CA LYS A 117 6.60 -5.71 9.35
C LYS A 117 7.07 -5.20 10.71
N GLU A 118 8.11 -4.35 10.74
CA GLU A 118 8.61 -3.73 11.98
C GLU A 118 7.50 -2.98 12.72
N PHE A 119 6.70 -2.20 11.99
CA PHE A 119 5.54 -1.51 12.55
C PHE A 119 4.51 -2.49 13.13
N ILE A 120 4.10 -3.51 12.36
CA ILE A 120 3.10 -4.49 12.81
C ILE A 120 3.60 -5.25 14.03
N ASP A 121 4.88 -5.62 14.07
CA ASP A 121 5.48 -6.36 15.20
C ASP A 121 5.44 -5.56 16.52
N THR A 122 5.38 -4.24 16.44
CA THR A 122 5.31 -3.32 17.59
C THR A 122 3.92 -2.70 17.82
N SER A 123 2.99 -2.91 16.90
CA SER A 123 1.63 -2.33 16.96
C SER A 123 0.78 -2.98 18.06
N ASP A 124 -0.06 -2.16 18.70
CA ASP A 124 -1.10 -2.62 19.63
C ASP A 124 -2.14 -3.55 18.93
N ASN A 125 -2.24 -3.45 17.60
CA ASN A 125 -3.17 -4.23 16.77
C ASN A 125 -2.49 -5.42 16.07
N LYS A 126 -1.29 -5.84 16.50
CA LYS A 126 -0.47 -6.89 15.89
C LYS A 126 -1.25 -8.16 15.55
N GLU A 127 -1.94 -8.73 16.53
CA GLU A 127 -2.66 -10.00 16.34
C GLU A 127 -3.76 -9.90 15.27
N MET A 128 -4.38 -8.74 15.14
CA MET A 128 -5.39 -8.47 14.12
C MET A 128 -4.75 -8.27 12.74
N LEU A 129 -3.61 -7.58 12.66
CA LEU A 129 -2.99 -7.17 11.40
C LEU A 129 -2.14 -8.27 10.77
N LYS A 130 -1.47 -9.09 11.59
CA LYS A 130 -0.48 -10.05 11.10
C LYS A 130 -1.01 -11.04 10.05
N PRO A 131 -2.16 -11.69 10.19
CA PRO A 131 -2.67 -12.61 9.16
C PRO A 131 -2.93 -11.91 7.81
N TRP A 132 -3.39 -10.66 7.85
CA TRP A 132 -3.63 -9.87 6.65
C TRP A 132 -2.33 -9.40 6.00
N PHE A 133 -1.34 -9.06 6.82
CA PHE A 133 -0.01 -8.75 6.35
C PHE A 133 0.65 -9.95 5.66
N ASP A 134 0.58 -11.14 6.26
CA ASP A 134 1.15 -12.36 5.69
C ASP A 134 0.51 -12.67 4.32
N ASN A 135 -0.81 -12.53 4.20
CA ASN A 135 -1.51 -12.67 2.92
C ASN A 135 -1.08 -11.60 1.90
N ARG A 136 -0.95 -10.35 2.33
CA ARG A 136 -0.49 -9.25 1.47
C ARG A 136 0.93 -9.48 0.98
N LEU A 137 1.82 -9.92 1.87
CA LEU A 137 3.21 -10.23 1.56
C LEU A 137 3.29 -11.37 0.54
N LEU A 138 2.55 -12.47 0.75
CA LEU A 138 2.49 -13.58 -0.20
C LEU A 138 2.05 -13.10 -1.60
N TYR A 139 1.01 -12.26 -1.65
CA TYR A 139 0.55 -11.69 -2.91
C TYR A 139 1.66 -10.87 -3.59
N VAL A 140 2.38 -10.03 -2.86
CA VAL A 140 3.46 -9.19 -3.40
C VAL A 140 4.61 -10.05 -3.90
N ILE A 141 5.00 -11.10 -3.16
CA ILE A 141 6.02 -12.05 -3.60
C ILE A 141 5.63 -12.67 -4.96
N VAL A 142 4.41 -13.21 -5.07
CA VAL A 142 3.94 -13.85 -6.31
C VAL A 142 3.86 -12.85 -7.47
N THR A 143 3.30 -11.66 -7.24
CA THR A 143 3.17 -10.65 -8.30
C THR A 143 4.52 -10.09 -8.74
N THR A 144 5.45 -9.91 -7.83
CA THR A 144 6.83 -9.50 -8.14
C THR A 144 7.56 -10.56 -8.97
N ALA A 145 7.36 -11.84 -8.66
CA ALA A 145 7.88 -12.92 -9.48
C ALA A 145 7.35 -12.85 -10.92
N ILE A 146 6.03 -12.79 -11.07
CA ILE A 146 5.37 -12.84 -12.40
C ILE A 146 5.64 -11.57 -13.21
N SER A 147 5.47 -10.40 -12.61
CA SER A 147 5.58 -9.11 -13.31
C SER A 147 7.00 -8.58 -13.44
N GLY A 148 7.92 -9.03 -12.60
CA GLY A 148 9.31 -8.61 -12.55
C GLY A 148 10.26 -9.66 -13.07
N TYR A 149 10.72 -10.54 -12.20
CA TYR A 149 11.80 -11.49 -12.50
C TYR A 149 11.48 -12.42 -13.67
N PHE A 150 10.29 -13.01 -13.69
CA PHE A 150 9.86 -13.97 -14.70
C PHE A 150 8.99 -13.35 -15.81
N ASN A 151 8.94 -12.01 -15.89
CA ASN A 151 8.25 -11.34 -16.99
C ASN A 151 8.88 -11.75 -18.34
N PRO A 152 8.08 -12.07 -19.38
CA PRO A 152 8.59 -12.44 -20.71
C PRO A 152 9.51 -11.40 -21.35
N THR A 153 9.38 -10.13 -20.98
CA THR A 153 10.25 -9.04 -21.48
C THR A 153 11.60 -8.95 -20.77
N ASN A 154 11.78 -9.65 -19.65
CA ASN A 154 13.06 -9.73 -18.97
C ASN A 154 13.97 -10.72 -19.72
N THR A 155 15.06 -10.22 -20.29
CA THR A 155 16.01 -10.99 -21.14
C THR A 155 17.09 -11.74 -20.37
N GLU A 156 17.13 -11.63 -19.04
CA GLU A 156 18.09 -12.38 -18.22
C GLU A 156 17.89 -13.89 -18.32
N SER A 157 18.96 -14.66 -18.03
CA SER A 157 18.86 -16.12 -17.99
C SER A 157 17.93 -16.59 -16.88
N TYR A 158 17.30 -17.76 -17.06
CA TYR A 158 16.43 -18.36 -16.04
C TYR A 158 17.15 -18.57 -14.71
N GLU A 159 18.41 -19.00 -14.76
CA GLU A 159 19.23 -19.25 -13.56
C GLU A 159 19.56 -17.95 -12.80
N ASP A 160 19.82 -16.85 -13.53
CA ASP A 160 20.04 -15.54 -12.91
C ASP A 160 18.77 -15.02 -12.25
N LYS A 161 17.62 -15.11 -12.94
CA LYS A 161 16.31 -14.75 -12.40
C LYS A 161 15.99 -15.54 -11.12
N LYS A 162 16.20 -16.85 -11.16
CA LYS A 162 15.97 -17.74 -10.02
C LYS A 162 16.87 -17.38 -8.85
N ARG A 163 18.15 -17.12 -9.09
CA ARG A 163 19.10 -16.73 -8.04
C ARG A 163 18.69 -15.42 -7.37
N LYS A 164 18.32 -14.41 -8.14
CA LYS A 164 17.89 -13.10 -7.64
C LYS A 164 16.58 -13.17 -6.86
N TYR A 165 15.65 -14.03 -7.28
CA TYR A 165 14.36 -14.18 -6.63
C TYR A 165 14.43 -15.03 -5.33
N ALA A 166 15.43 -15.89 -5.19
CA ALA A 166 15.59 -16.76 -4.04
C ALA A 166 16.30 -16.11 -2.83
N VAL A 167 16.76 -14.86 -2.97
CA VAL A 167 17.38 -14.08 -1.89
C VAL A 167 16.33 -13.33 -1.13
#